data_184d74818c6a6a9ac03b6dd1ce044324
#
_entry.id   184d74818c6a6a9ac03b6dd1ce044324
#
_cell.length_a   1.000
_cell.length_b   1.000
_cell.length_c   1.000
_cell.angle_alpha   90.00
_cell.angle_beta   90.00
_cell.angle_gamma   90.00
#
_symmetry.space_group_name_H-M   'P 1'
#
loop_
_entity.id
_entity.type
_entity.pdbx_description
1 polymer ?
#
loop_
_entity_poly.entity_id
_entity_poly.type
_entity_poly.pdbx_seq_one_letter_code
_entity_poly.pdbx_strand_id
1 'polypeptide(L)'
;MVMPTLQELRDAAADDCASLTPLLCAAGAYAQAKNLPILRTWLDHELNGYRETTNVPLYRRLKSTPIAFTDNNSWHSFPDVEIGLGSSVTTMDCRLSVVELTTMHECSLPLRSKFADSESEFLSQLLGIEGEYSLFVSADRLEHILYDVRKSLWTCLSQLEGELYSL
;
A
#
# COMPACT_ATOMS: atom_id res chain seq x y z
N MET A 1 -7.45 8.28 29.11
CA MET A 1 -6.32 8.00 28.20
C MET A 1 -5.66 9.33 27.90
N VAL A 2 -4.37 9.50 28.23
CA VAL A 2 -3.64 10.75 27.95
C VAL A 2 -3.36 10.79 26.45
N MET A 3 -3.65 11.92 25.80
CA MET A 3 -3.36 12.12 24.39
C MET A 3 -1.84 12.29 24.22
N PRO A 4 -1.19 11.59 23.28
CA PRO A 4 0.23 11.72 23.04
C PRO A 4 0.58 13.14 22.54
N THR A 5 1.74 13.61 22.91
CA THR A 5 2.31 14.86 22.40
C THR A 5 2.85 14.67 20.99
N LEU A 6 3.08 15.77 20.24
CA LEU A 6 3.69 15.73 18.91
C LEU A 6 5.08 15.07 18.97
N GLN A 7 5.87 15.39 19.99
CA GLN A 7 7.20 14.81 20.20
C GLN A 7 7.14 13.29 20.39
N GLU A 8 6.24 12.79 21.26
CA GLU A 8 6.09 11.35 21.49
C GLU A 8 5.66 10.61 20.24
N LEU A 9 4.78 11.19 19.41
CA LEU A 9 4.37 10.59 18.15
C LEU A 9 5.54 10.55 17.15
N ARG A 10 6.35 11.60 17.09
CA ARG A 10 7.50 11.66 16.20
C ARG A 10 8.59 10.68 16.61
N ASP A 11 8.88 10.58 17.90
CA ASP A 11 9.85 9.63 18.43
C ASP A 11 9.42 8.18 18.18
N ALA A 12 8.12 7.88 18.39
CA ALA A 12 7.56 6.58 18.03
C ALA A 12 7.56 6.30 16.52
N ALA A 13 7.40 7.32 15.67
CA ALA A 13 7.51 7.17 14.23
C ALA A 13 8.97 6.93 13.75
N ALA A 14 9.96 7.42 14.51
CA ALA A 14 11.37 7.17 14.26
C ALA A 14 11.84 5.79 14.75
N ASP A 15 11.08 5.13 15.61
CA ASP A 15 11.38 3.80 16.14
C ASP A 15 10.79 2.72 15.22
N ASP A 16 11.64 2.02 14.47
CA ASP A 16 11.23 0.94 13.57
C ASP A 16 10.63 -0.27 14.31
N CYS A 17 10.90 -0.41 15.62
CA CYS A 17 10.33 -1.48 16.45
C CYS A 17 8.91 -1.17 16.94
N ALA A 18 8.49 0.10 16.91
CA ALA A 18 7.14 0.49 17.32
C ALA A 18 6.08 -0.04 16.35
N SER A 19 5.00 -0.63 16.87
CA SER A 19 3.90 -1.12 16.04
C SER A 19 3.23 0.01 15.26
N LEU A 20 3.14 -0.13 13.93
CA LEU A 20 2.68 0.94 13.04
C LEU A 20 1.19 1.25 13.23
N THR A 21 0.31 0.23 13.33
CA THR A 21 -1.13 0.44 13.46
C THR A 21 -1.53 1.25 14.71
N PRO A 22 -1.06 0.92 15.94
CA PRO A 22 -1.33 1.76 17.12
C PRO A 22 -0.78 3.18 16.98
N LEU A 23 0.37 3.35 16.34
CA LEU A 23 0.96 4.67 16.09
C LEU A 23 0.07 5.52 15.17
N LEU A 24 -0.43 4.95 14.05
CA LEU A 24 -1.36 5.65 13.15
C LEU A 24 -2.67 6.03 13.87
N CYS A 25 -3.21 5.14 14.70
CA CYS A 25 -4.40 5.43 15.52
C CYS A 25 -4.16 6.60 16.49
N ALA A 26 -3.02 6.61 17.16
CA ALA A 26 -2.63 7.69 18.08
C ALA A 26 -2.43 9.03 17.35
N ALA A 27 -1.78 9.00 16.19
CA ALA A 27 -1.63 10.16 15.30
C ALA A 27 -2.99 10.67 14.79
N GLY A 28 -3.93 9.77 14.49
CA GLY A 28 -5.31 10.12 14.11
C GLY A 28 -6.07 10.86 15.20
N ALA A 29 -5.97 10.39 16.45
CA ALA A 29 -6.55 11.08 17.60
C ALA A 29 -5.93 12.47 17.80
N TYR A 30 -4.61 12.59 17.66
CA TYR A 30 -3.91 13.86 17.70
C TYR A 30 -4.37 14.81 16.58
N ALA A 31 -4.42 14.33 15.34
CA ALA A 31 -4.85 15.12 14.18
C ALA A 31 -6.29 15.62 14.33
N GLN A 32 -7.17 14.81 14.91
CA GLN A 32 -8.53 15.22 15.22
C GLN A 32 -8.57 16.32 16.29
N ALA A 33 -7.84 16.16 17.40
CA ALA A 33 -7.81 17.13 18.49
C ALA A 33 -7.18 18.49 18.10
N LYS A 34 -6.23 18.46 17.14
CA LYS A 34 -5.56 19.65 16.61
C LYS A 34 -6.21 20.23 15.35
N ASN A 35 -7.32 19.65 14.91
CA ASN A 35 -8.04 20.05 13.70
C ASN A 35 -7.15 20.09 12.44
N LEU A 36 -6.44 18.98 12.19
CA LEU A 36 -5.54 18.78 11.04
C LEU A 36 -6.22 17.89 9.99
N PRO A 37 -7.10 18.44 9.14
CA PRO A 37 -7.98 17.63 8.27
C PRO A 37 -7.18 16.85 7.22
N ILE A 38 -6.12 17.40 6.65
CA ILE A 38 -5.30 16.74 5.63
C ILE A 38 -4.62 15.49 6.21
N LEU A 39 -3.95 15.64 7.36
CA LEU A 39 -3.30 14.51 8.05
C LEU A 39 -4.34 13.45 8.45
N ARG A 40 -5.50 13.88 8.97
CA ARG A 40 -6.57 12.97 9.38
C ARG A 40 -7.09 12.14 8.20
N THR A 41 -7.36 12.78 7.05
CA THR A 41 -7.83 12.07 5.84
C THR A 41 -6.81 11.04 5.35
N TRP A 42 -5.52 11.41 5.34
CA TRP A 42 -4.47 10.47 4.96
C TRP A 42 -4.38 9.29 5.93
N LEU A 43 -4.39 9.54 7.25
CA LEU A 43 -4.39 8.48 8.27
C LEU A 43 -5.60 7.55 8.16
N ASP A 44 -6.77 8.11 7.85
CA ASP A 44 -7.99 7.32 7.65
C ASP A 44 -7.84 6.36 6.45
N HIS A 45 -7.28 6.82 5.34
CA HIS A 45 -6.99 5.96 4.20
C HIS A 45 -5.93 4.90 4.51
N GLU A 46 -4.88 5.22 5.29
CA GLU A 46 -3.88 4.24 5.68
C GLU A 46 -4.46 3.15 6.60
N LEU A 47 -5.34 3.52 7.53
CA LEU A 47 -5.97 2.59 8.46
C LEU A 47 -7.09 1.76 7.84
N ASN A 48 -7.88 2.32 6.91
CA ASN A 48 -9.08 1.69 6.35
C ASN A 48 -8.90 1.20 4.90
N GLY A 49 -7.78 1.56 4.27
CA GLY A 49 -7.51 1.27 2.85
C GLY A 49 -8.06 2.32 1.90
N TYR A 50 -7.61 2.25 0.65
CA TYR A 50 -7.89 3.21 -0.43
C TYR A 50 -9.01 2.73 -1.36
N ARG A 51 -10.01 2.03 -0.85
CA ARG A 51 -11.02 1.31 -1.67
C ARG A 51 -11.87 2.23 -2.53
N GLU A 52 -12.22 3.41 -2.02
CA GLU A 52 -13.13 4.36 -2.68
C GLU A 52 -12.39 5.50 -3.41
N THR A 53 -11.06 5.54 -3.33
CA THR A 53 -10.28 6.60 -3.98
C THR A 53 -9.79 6.17 -5.35
N THR A 54 -9.76 7.10 -6.30
CA THR A 54 -9.18 6.87 -7.63
C THR A 54 -7.66 6.92 -7.61
N ASN A 55 -7.06 7.65 -6.67
CA ASN A 55 -5.62 7.85 -6.57
C ASN A 55 -5.08 7.29 -5.26
N VAL A 56 -4.02 6.51 -5.35
CA VAL A 56 -3.20 6.08 -4.21
C VAL A 56 -1.89 6.86 -4.20
N PRO A 57 -1.23 7.04 -3.02
CA PRO A 57 0.12 7.60 -2.95
C PRO A 57 1.11 6.82 -3.80
N LEU A 58 2.17 7.48 -4.27
CA LEU A 58 3.17 6.85 -5.16
C LEU A 58 3.83 5.61 -4.54
N TYR A 59 4.07 5.61 -3.24
CA TYR A 59 4.65 4.46 -2.53
C TYR A 59 3.73 3.22 -2.48
N ARG A 60 2.45 3.37 -2.84
CA ARG A 60 1.48 2.28 -2.98
C ARG A 60 1.36 1.74 -4.40
N ARG A 61 2.09 2.32 -5.36
CA ARG A 61 2.21 1.80 -6.72
C ARG A 61 3.37 0.83 -6.79
N LEU A 62 3.05 -0.45 -6.83
CA LEU A 62 4.03 -1.52 -6.79
C LEU A 62 4.37 -2.01 -8.20
N LYS A 63 5.65 -2.28 -8.43
CA LYS A 63 6.03 -3.14 -9.54
C LYS A 63 5.55 -4.55 -9.24
N SER A 64 4.78 -5.11 -10.14
CA SER A 64 4.24 -6.46 -10.05
C SER A 64 4.85 -7.35 -11.13
N THR A 65 4.78 -8.66 -10.91
CA THR A 65 5.16 -9.65 -11.91
C THR A 65 3.87 -10.24 -12.48
N PRO A 66 3.66 -10.16 -13.80
CA PRO A 66 2.53 -10.82 -14.43
C PRO A 66 2.73 -12.33 -14.41
N ILE A 67 1.71 -13.07 -13.97
CA ILE A 67 1.73 -14.52 -13.83
C ILE A 67 0.47 -15.13 -14.42
N ALA A 68 0.60 -16.33 -15.00
CA ALA A 68 -0.50 -17.15 -15.46
C ALA A 68 -0.55 -18.47 -14.70
N PHE A 69 -1.73 -18.89 -14.26
CA PHE A 69 -1.98 -20.20 -13.71
C PHE A 69 -2.50 -21.10 -14.82
N THR A 70 -1.75 -22.14 -15.14
CA THR A 70 -2.04 -23.03 -16.26
C THR A 70 -2.63 -24.37 -15.82
N ASP A 71 -3.14 -25.14 -16.74
CA ASP A 71 -3.73 -26.48 -16.52
C ASP A 71 -2.76 -27.47 -15.87
N ASN A 72 -1.46 -27.20 -15.96
CA ASN A 72 -0.42 -27.98 -15.26
C ASN A 72 -0.37 -27.73 -13.74
N ASN A 73 -1.35 -26.98 -13.20
CA ASN A 73 -1.47 -26.62 -11.79
C ASN A 73 -0.26 -25.83 -11.26
N SER A 74 0.33 -24.99 -12.09
CA SER A 74 1.51 -24.18 -11.77
C SER A 74 1.37 -22.72 -12.26
N TRP A 75 2.04 -21.82 -11.53
CA TRP A 75 2.14 -20.41 -11.88
C TRP A 75 3.39 -20.17 -12.72
N HIS A 76 3.22 -19.49 -13.83
CA HIS A 76 4.31 -19.11 -14.73
C HIS A 76 4.33 -17.60 -14.90
N SER A 77 5.51 -16.98 -14.78
CA SER A 77 5.68 -15.57 -15.15
C SER A 77 5.74 -15.44 -16.66
N PHE A 78 5.19 -14.36 -17.18
CA PHE A 78 5.31 -14.02 -18.59
C PHE A 78 5.89 -12.61 -18.76
N PRO A 79 6.45 -12.26 -19.94
CA PRO A 79 7.07 -10.97 -20.16
C PRO A 79 6.04 -9.84 -20.07
N ASP A 80 6.56 -8.62 -19.85
CA ASP A 80 5.75 -7.41 -19.89
C ASP A 80 5.08 -7.25 -21.25
N VAL A 81 3.78 -7.15 -21.25
CA VAL A 81 2.96 -7.00 -22.45
C VAL A 81 2.15 -5.71 -22.32
N GLU A 82 2.22 -4.83 -23.28
CA GLU A 82 1.32 -3.68 -23.36
C GLU A 82 -0.10 -4.17 -23.67
N ILE A 83 -0.95 -4.14 -22.68
CA ILE A 83 -2.39 -4.32 -22.86
C ILE A 83 -2.91 -2.99 -23.39
N GLY A 84 -3.43 -2.96 -24.62
CA GLY A 84 -3.77 -1.79 -25.43
C GLY A 84 -4.81 -0.79 -24.88
N LEU A 85 -4.94 -0.67 -23.56
CA LEU A 85 -5.84 0.26 -22.86
C LEU A 85 -5.09 1.20 -21.89
N GLY A 86 -3.77 1.36 -22.04
CA GLY A 86 -2.98 2.27 -21.19
C GLY A 86 -2.72 1.74 -19.78
N SER A 87 -3.13 0.51 -19.45
CA SER A 87 -2.76 -0.16 -18.22
C SER A 87 -1.45 -0.93 -18.41
N SER A 88 -0.49 -0.69 -17.54
CA SER A 88 0.76 -1.44 -17.49
C SER A 88 0.51 -2.75 -16.75
N VAL A 89 0.80 -3.89 -17.37
CA VAL A 89 0.77 -5.21 -16.72
C VAL A 89 1.85 -5.38 -15.65
N THR A 90 2.67 -4.34 -15.42
CA THR A 90 3.78 -4.39 -14.45
C THR A 90 3.59 -3.49 -13.25
N THR A 91 2.48 -2.76 -13.16
CA THR A 91 2.20 -1.90 -12.01
C THR A 91 0.83 -2.19 -11.41
N MET A 92 0.78 -2.23 -10.08
CA MET A 92 -0.44 -2.47 -9.32
C MET A 92 -0.57 -1.43 -8.20
N ASP A 93 -1.75 -0.82 -8.08
CA ASP A 93 -2.10 0.05 -6.96
C ASP A 93 -2.48 -0.80 -5.74
N CYS A 94 -1.68 -0.75 -4.68
CA CYS A 94 -1.99 -1.41 -3.42
C CYS A 94 -2.99 -0.58 -2.60
N ARG A 95 -4.24 -1.04 -2.55
CA ARG A 95 -5.35 -0.35 -1.87
C ARG A 95 -5.65 -0.88 -0.47
N LEU A 96 -4.90 -1.88 -0.01
CA LEU A 96 -5.07 -2.50 1.30
C LEU A 96 -4.72 -1.53 2.43
N SER A 97 -5.39 -1.70 3.57
CA SER A 97 -5.07 -1.01 4.81
C SER A 97 -3.71 -1.45 5.36
N VAL A 98 -3.11 -0.63 6.23
CA VAL A 98 -1.88 -1.01 6.95
C VAL A 98 -2.08 -2.29 7.76
N VAL A 99 -3.28 -2.51 8.33
CA VAL A 99 -3.59 -3.73 9.09
C VAL A 99 -3.54 -4.97 8.20
N GLU A 100 -4.18 -4.91 7.01
CA GLU A 100 -4.16 -6.01 6.04
C GLU A 100 -2.73 -6.28 5.55
N LEU A 101 -1.96 -5.22 5.24
CA LEU A 101 -0.57 -5.33 4.80
C LEU A 101 0.35 -5.95 5.86
N THR A 102 0.20 -5.52 7.12
CA THR A 102 0.96 -6.09 8.24
C THR A 102 0.68 -7.58 8.39
N THR A 103 -0.60 -7.96 8.37
CA THR A 103 -1.00 -9.37 8.45
C THR A 103 -0.43 -10.20 7.29
N MET A 104 -0.50 -9.66 6.06
CA MET A 104 0.04 -10.38 4.89
C MET A 104 1.55 -10.53 4.98
N HIS A 105 2.27 -9.48 5.41
CA HIS A 105 3.72 -9.53 5.59
C HIS A 105 4.13 -10.55 6.66
N GLU A 106 3.51 -10.50 7.85
CA GLU A 106 3.77 -11.44 8.95
C GLU A 106 3.49 -12.90 8.57
N CYS A 107 2.46 -13.13 7.75
CA CYS A 107 2.13 -14.47 7.25
C CYS A 107 2.91 -14.85 5.97
N SER A 108 3.82 -14.01 5.49
CA SER A 108 4.54 -14.20 4.22
C SER A 108 3.61 -14.43 3.01
N LEU A 109 2.43 -13.81 3.03
CA LEU A 109 1.43 -13.93 1.96
C LEU A 109 1.72 -12.92 0.84
N PRO A 110 1.78 -13.37 -0.42
CA PRO A 110 1.91 -12.48 -1.55
C PRO A 110 0.59 -11.74 -1.83
N LEU A 111 0.69 -10.54 -2.40
CA LEU A 111 -0.46 -9.85 -2.94
C LEU A 111 -0.69 -10.28 -4.40
N ARG A 112 -1.92 -10.67 -4.72
CA ARG A 112 -2.35 -11.02 -6.08
C ARG A 112 -3.56 -10.18 -6.47
N SER A 113 -3.54 -9.69 -7.70
CA SER A 113 -4.68 -9.03 -8.31
C SER A 113 -5.00 -9.72 -9.62
N LYS A 114 -6.19 -10.32 -9.69
CA LYS A 114 -6.68 -10.98 -10.89
C LYS A 114 -6.97 -9.92 -11.97
N PHE A 115 -6.62 -10.22 -13.21
CA PHE A 115 -7.04 -9.42 -14.36
C PHE A 115 -8.56 -9.54 -14.58
N ALA A 116 -9.15 -8.52 -15.17
CA ALA A 116 -10.53 -8.61 -15.62
C ALA A 116 -10.67 -9.72 -16.69
N ASP A 117 -11.87 -10.28 -16.81
CA ASP A 117 -12.09 -11.41 -17.74
C ASP A 117 -11.74 -11.04 -19.18
N SER A 118 -12.06 -9.82 -19.63
CA SER A 118 -11.69 -9.31 -20.96
C SER A 118 -10.18 -9.16 -21.18
N GLU A 119 -9.44 -8.78 -20.14
CA GLU A 119 -7.98 -8.67 -20.17
C GLU A 119 -7.35 -10.07 -20.18
N SER A 120 -7.88 -10.99 -19.40
CA SER A 120 -7.45 -12.39 -19.36
C SER A 120 -7.68 -13.09 -20.71
N GLU A 121 -8.81 -12.85 -21.35
CA GLU A 121 -9.10 -13.38 -22.68
C GLU A 121 -8.14 -12.83 -23.74
N PHE A 122 -7.87 -11.52 -23.70
CA PHE A 122 -6.89 -10.89 -24.58
C PHE A 122 -5.48 -11.48 -24.39
N LEU A 123 -5.04 -11.63 -23.13
CA LEU A 123 -3.74 -12.22 -22.80
C LEU A 123 -3.65 -13.67 -23.25
N SER A 124 -4.72 -14.45 -23.10
CA SER A 124 -4.79 -15.83 -23.54
C SER A 124 -4.63 -15.95 -25.07
N GLN A 125 -5.28 -15.08 -25.83
CA GLN A 125 -5.15 -15.03 -27.27
C GLN A 125 -3.74 -14.59 -27.72
N LEU A 126 -3.17 -13.56 -27.03
CA LEU A 126 -1.86 -13.02 -27.39
C LEU A 126 -0.71 -13.97 -27.07
N LEU A 127 -0.76 -14.64 -25.91
CA LEU A 127 0.32 -15.49 -25.41
C LEU A 127 0.14 -16.95 -25.82
N GLY A 128 -1.05 -17.36 -26.27
CA GLY A 128 -1.38 -18.75 -26.58
C GLY A 128 -1.38 -19.65 -25.34
N ILE A 129 -1.58 -19.09 -24.14
CA ILE A 129 -1.62 -19.78 -22.85
C ILE A 129 -3.03 -19.67 -22.31
N GLU A 130 -3.72 -20.80 -22.16
CA GLU A 130 -5.00 -20.83 -21.46
C GLU A 130 -4.77 -20.90 -19.95
N GLY A 131 -5.47 -20.05 -19.18
CA GLY A 131 -5.31 -20.02 -17.74
C GLY A 131 -5.84 -18.77 -17.04
N GLU A 132 -5.62 -18.70 -15.75
CA GLU A 132 -5.95 -17.53 -14.92
C GLU A 132 -4.76 -16.58 -14.87
N TYR A 133 -4.99 -15.33 -15.24
CA TYR A 133 -3.97 -14.31 -15.25
C TYR A 133 -4.07 -13.40 -14.02
N SER A 134 -2.92 -13.09 -13.41
CA SER A 134 -2.86 -12.24 -12.23
C SER A 134 -1.58 -11.41 -12.20
N LEU A 135 -1.63 -10.30 -11.49
CA LEU A 135 -0.44 -9.56 -11.05
C LEU A 135 0.01 -10.09 -9.68
N PHE A 136 1.29 -10.30 -9.54
CA PHE A 136 1.90 -10.85 -8.33
C PHE A 136 2.90 -9.87 -7.72
N VAL A 137 2.81 -9.69 -6.40
CA VAL A 137 3.78 -8.95 -5.59
C VAL A 137 4.15 -9.81 -4.39
N SER A 138 5.45 -10.03 -4.19
CA SER A 138 5.94 -10.82 -3.06
C SER A 138 5.72 -10.10 -1.72
N ALA A 139 5.62 -10.88 -0.63
CA ALA A 139 5.42 -10.35 0.72
C ALA A 139 6.51 -9.34 1.15
N ASP A 140 7.77 -9.57 0.75
CA ASP A 140 8.89 -8.66 1.07
C ASP A 140 8.69 -7.25 0.48
N ARG A 141 7.96 -7.14 -0.63
CA ARG A 141 7.63 -5.85 -1.22
C ARG A 141 6.57 -5.07 -0.43
N LEU A 142 5.74 -5.76 0.35
CA LEU A 142 4.74 -5.13 1.20
C LEU A 142 5.37 -4.41 2.39
N GLU A 143 6.51 -4.90 2.89
CA GLU A 143 7.29 -4.25 3.93
C GLU A 143 7.72 -2.83 3.53
N HIS A 144 8.09 -2.63 2.27
CA HIS A 144 8.46 -1.29 1.77
C HIS A 144 7.31 -0.29 1.87
N ILE A 145 6.06 -0.72 1.65
CA ILE A 145 4.90 0.17 1.85
C ILE A 145 4.79 0.56 3.33
N LEU A 146 4.90 -0.41 4.25
CA LEU A 146 4.80 -0.15 5.69
C LEU A 146 5.89 0.82 6.16
N TYR A 147 7.12 0.66 5.64
CA TYR A 147 8.22 1.57 5.88
C TYR A 147 7.93 2.99 5.34
N ASP A 148 7.43 3.10 4.11
CA ASP A 148 7.12 4.40 3.49
C ASP A 148 5.95 5.11 4.19
N VAL A 149 4.96 4.37 4.71
CA VAL A 149 3.89 4.93 5.55
C VAL A 149 4.47 5.52 6.83
N ARG A 150 5.33 4.78 7.53
CA ARG A 150 6.02 5.26 8.75
C ARG A 150 6.84 6.52 8.47
N LYS A 151 7.64 6.50 7.42
CA LYS A 151 8.45 7.63 6.98
C LYS A 151 7.61 8.86 6.62
N SER A 152 6.49 8.65 5.94
CA SER A 152 5.55 9.71 5.58
C SER A 152 4.93 10.33 6.83
N LEU A 153 4.54 9.51 7.82
CA LEU A 153 4.04 10.00 9.10
C LEU A 153 5.10 10.84 9.82
N TRP A 154 6.32 10.31 9.96
CA TRP A 154 7.43 11.03 10.59
C TRP A 154 7.68 12.39 9.92
N THR A 155 7.67 12.43 8.58
CA THR A 155 7.86 13.65 7.80
C THR A 155 6.74 14.67 8.08
N CYS A 156 5.48 14.24 8.05
CA CYS A 156 4.34 15.10 8.36
C CYS A 156 4.41 15.68 9.79
N LEU A 157 4.73 14.85 10.78
CA LEU A 157 4.85 15.29 12.17
C LEU A 157 6.02 16.27 12.38
N SER A 158 7.14 16.06 11.67
CA SER A 158 8.30 16.95 11.73
C SER A 158 8.02 18.32 11.09
N GLN A 159 7.23 18.37 10.02
CA GLN A 159 6.81 19.63 9.40
C GLN A 159 5.88 20.43 10.32
N LEU A 160 4.94 19.78 11.00
CA LEU A 160 4.05 20.44 11.97
C LEU A 160 4.83 21.06 13.13
N GLU A 161 5.93 20.44 13.56
CA GLU A 161 6.80 21.01 14.57
C GLU A 161 7.51 22.28 14.08
N GLY A 162 8.04 22.26 12.85
CA GLY A 162 8.70 23.42 12.22
C GLY A 162 7.76 24.64 12.10
N GLU A 163 6.48 24.42 11.81
CA GLU A 163 5.48 25.50 11.76
C GLU A 163 5.19 26.11 13.14
N LEU A 164 5.19 25.28 14.21
CA LEU A 164 4.97 25.75 15.59
C LEU A 164 6.11 26.64 16.11
N TYR A 165 7.33 26.47 15.62
CA TYR A 165 8.49 27.28 16.03
C TYR A 165 8.74 28.50 15.10
N SER A 166 7.95 28.67 14.03
CA SER A 166 8.06 29.77 13.08
C SER A 166 7.10 30.92 13.37
N LEU A 167 6.34 30.85 14.47
CA LEU A 167 5.42 31.87 15.02
C LEU A 167 5.99 32.48 16.30
#